data_f0d3f3e8a4548b031729b24cbea76a32
#
_entry.id   f0d3f3e8a4548b031729b24cbea76a32
#
_cell.length_a   1.000
_cell.length_b   1.000
_cell.length_c   1.000
_cell.angle_alpha   90.00
_cell.angle_beta   90.00
_cell.angle_gamma   90.00
#
_symmetry.space_group_name_H-M   'P 1'
#
loop_
_entity.id
_entity.type
_entity.pdbx_description
1 polymer ?
#
loop_
_entity_poly.entity_id
_entity_poly.type
_entity_poly.pdbx_seq_one_letter_code
_entity_poly.pdbx_strand_id
1 'polypeptide(L)'
;MEQAPSRPPTRAGLRLALLAFTQLIVALDYNIVYVALPDIAGALGFTAASVQWVVSAYAVGLGGLLLFGGRAVDRLGPRRMFMLGLALYGVASLAGGLAPDAGVLIAARAVQGVGGALLTPATLALIYRGFAEGPERNRALGAWGMAGSAGLAAGSLLGGVLTNYLGWEWVFFVNVPLALGAALAALRLLATDPPRVSGFGGFDLPGALLATAGSVLLVLGLASGPEHGWGSLRGAGALTAGTALLGALLVVESRTRDPLVPPRLLRNRGLATTMAVIAVFQGTLGGGYYVLTSYLQPVLGYSALEAGLTFLPLTVVCMAAALKIAPAMLGRWGVRTTLSIGMLGAGAGIAVLVAGMPAEGGFWTLMPGSLIWGVFGGVAFVALFASAGAGITPHEQGVASGLASTAKEVGGAMGLAVFVAVATAGRATGPATPGLLDGLHTAGWAAAAVTAAGGLIALALKPDAAKTAPGKESDPAPVEEVAP
;
A
#
# COMPACT_ATOMS: atom_id res chain seq x y z
N MET A 1 -32.87 1.68 28.05
CA MET A 1 -32.13 1.43 26.78
C MET A 1 -31.48 0.07 26.94
N GLU A 2 -32.17 -0.93 26.48
CA GLU A 2 -31.72 -2.35 26.53
C GLU A 2 -30.69 -2.55 25.43
N GLN A 3 -29.45 -2.86 25.82
CA GLN A 3 -28.39 -3.21 24.88
C GLN A 3 -28.78 -4.53 24.21
N ALA A 4 -29.12 -4.46 22.92
CA ALA A 4 -29.34 -5.66 22.13
C ALA A 4 -28.09 -6.56 22.22
N PRO A 5 -28.24 -7.87 22.48
CA PRO A 5 -27.09 -8.77 22.61
C PRO A 5 -26.29 -8.78 21.31
N SER A 6 -24.99 -8.51 21.41
CA SER A 6 -24.06 -8.57 20.30
C SER A 6 -24.11 -9.98 19.68
N ARG A 7 -24.69 -10.08 18.49
CA ARG A 7 -24.66 -11.36 17.74
C ARG A 7 -23.21 -11.81 17.60
N PRO A 8 -22.90 -13.11 17.85
CA PRO A 8 -21.55 -13.62 17.63
C PRO A 8 -21.13 -13.32 16.19
N PRO A 9 -19.84 -12.95 15.96
CA PRO A 9 -19.37 -12.59 14.64
C PRO A 9 -19.62 -13.75 13.67
N THR A 10 -20.27 -13.46 12.56
CA THR A 10 -20.50 -14.43 11.51
C THR A 10 -19.15 -14.91 10.95
N ARG A 11 -19.06 -16.09 10.35
CA ARG A 11 -17.81 -16.57 9.71
C ARG A 11 -17.23 -15.56 8.72
N ALA A 12 -18.06 -14.77 8.05
CA ALA A 12 -17.63 -13.67 7.18
C ALA A 12 -16.93 -12.54 7.96
N GLY A 13 -17.46 -12.14 9.12
CA GLY A 13 -16.84 -11.16 10.01
C GLY A 13 -15.49 -11.60 10.55
N LEU A 14 -15.36 -12.90 10.93
CA LEU A 14 -14.07 -13.45 11.38
C LEU A 14 -13.03 -13.52 10.25
N ARG A 15 -13.45 -13.85 9.02
CA ARG A 15 -12.57 -13.79 7.84
C ARG A 15 -12.07 -12.38 7.58
N LEU A 16 -12.96 -11.40 7.63
CA LEU A 16 -12.59 -10.00 7.48
C LEU A 16 -11.60 -9.55 8.57
N ALA A 17 -11.88 -9.92 9.82
CA ALA A 17 -10.97 -9.62 10.94
C ALA A 17 -9.57 -10.20 10.73
N LEU A 18 -9.47 -11.45 10.24
CA LEU A 18 -8.19 -12.08 9.91
C LEU A 18 -7.44 -11.32 8.80
N LEU A 19 -8.13 -10.96 7.71
CA LEU A 19 -7.52 -10.26 6.58
C LEU A 19 -7.10 -8.84 6.95
N ALA A 20 -7.92 -8.13 7.72
CA ALA A 20 -7.58 -6.82 8.27
C ALA A 20 -6.41 -6.91 9.26
N PHE A 21 -6.40 -7.91 10.14
CA PHE A 21 -5.30 -8.16 11.08
C PHE A 21 -3.98 -8.44 10.36
N THR A 22 -4.00 -9.19 9.26
CA THR A 22 -2.79 -9.42 8.45
C THR A 22 -2.28 -8.14 7.81
N GLN A 23 -3.18 -7.27 7.34
CA GLN A 23 -2.80 -5.95 6.82
C GLN A 23 -2.19 -5.06 7.91
N LEU A 24 -2.75 -5.13 9.13
CA LEU A 24 -2.20 -4.43 10.29
C LEU A 24 -0.77 -4.90 10.59
N ILE A 25 -0.51 -6.22 10.58
CA ILE A 25 0.84 -6.77 10.82
C ILE A 25 1.84 -6.23 9.80
N VAL A 26 1.50 -6.29 8.50
CA VAL A 26 2.38 -5.83 7.41
C VAL A 26 2.68 -4.34 7.54
N ALA A 27 1.66 -3.53 7.85
CA ALA A 27 1.80 -2.09 8.01
C ALA A 27 2.55 -1.72 9.31
N LEU A 28 2.33 -2.46 10.38
CA LEU A 28 3.04 -2.30 11.66
C LEU A 28 4.54 -2.52 11.47
N ASP A 29 4.93 -3.62 10.84
CA ASP A 29 6.34 -3.95 10.60
C ASP A 29 7.03 -2.90 9.72
N TYR A 30 6.31 -2.34 8.76
CA TYR A 30 6.87 -1.28 7.92
C TYR A 30 7.36 -0.10 8.75
N ASN A 31 6.63 0.30 9.77
CA ASN A 31 6.95 1.50 10.58
C ASN A 31 7.77 1.20 11.85
N ILE A 32 7.58 0.03 12.45
CA ILE A 32 8.22 -0.33 13.73
C ILE A 32 9.75 -0.32 13.62
N VAL A 33 10.29 -0.76 12.48
CA VAL A 33 11.72 -0.87 12.22
C VAL A 33 12.39 0.50 12.12
N TYR A 34 11.70 1.51 11.58
CA TYR A 34 12.28 2.86 11.46
C TYR A 34 12.69 3.45 12.80
N VAL A 35 11.90 3.18 13.84
CA VAL A 35 12.17 3.68 15.20
C VAL A 35 13.40 2.98 15.81
N ALA A 36 13.62 1.71 15.48
CA ALA A 36 14.71 0.90 16.00
C ALA A 36 16.05 1.06 15.23
N LEU A 37 16.05 1.75 14.08
CA LEU A 37 17.25 1.86 13.22
C LEU A 37 18.51 2.35 13.94
N PRO A 38 18.48 3.36 14.83
CA PRO A 38 19.67 3.80 15.54
C PRO A 38 20.27 2.71 16.44
N ASP A 39 19.42 1.99 17.18
CA ASP A 39 19.86 0.92 18.07
C ASP A 39 20.39 -0.30 17.30
N ILE A 40 19.73 -0.67 16.20
CA ILE A 40 20.19 -1.68 15.24
C ILE A 40 21.57 -1.31 14.69
N ALA A 41 21.75 -0.03 14.30
CA ALA A 41 23.03 0.44 13.76
C ALA A 41 24.16 0.31 14.79
N GLY A 42 23.92 0.70 16.02
CA GLY A 42 24.87 0.58 17.11
C GLY A 42 25.22 -0.87 17.48
N ALA A 43 24.19 -1.74 17.55
CA ALA A 43 24.34 -3.13 17.97
C ALA A 43 25.06 -4.01 16.92
N LEU A 44 24.74 -3.83 15.64
CA LEU A 44 25.26 -4.68 14.53
C LEU A 44 26.37 -4.01 13.71
N GLY A 45 26.87 -2.86 14.14
CA GLY A 45 28.00 -2.17 13.50
C GLY A 45 27.70 -1.62 12.11
N PHE A 46 26.45 -1.24 11.84
CA PHE A 46 26.09 -0.58 10.58
C PHE A 46 26.69 0.82 10.49
N THR A 47 27.12 1.20 9.30
CA THR A 47 27.41 2.60 8.98
C THR A 47 26.09 3.36 8.69
N ALA A 48 26.14 4.71 8.75
CA ALA A 48 25.00 5.54 8.39
C ALA A 48 24.47 5.25 6.96
N ALA A 49 25.37 4.87 6.04
CA ALA A 49 25.01 4.50 4.67
C ALA A 49 24.45 3.09 4.55
N SER A 50 24.85 2.14 5.40
CA SER A 50 24.42 0.74 5.28
C SER A 50 23.16 0.42 6.07
N VAL A 51 22.83 1.14 7.15
CA VAL A 51 21.67 0.85 8.01
C VAL A 51 20.34 0.96 7.24
N GLN A 52 20.24 1.83 6.27
CA GLN A 52 19.08 1.96 5.40
C GLN A 52 18.73 0.67 4.64
N TRP A 53 19.70 -0.25 4.42
CA TRP A 53 19.43 -1.53 3.80
C TRP A 53 18.50 -2.41 4.62
N VAL A 54 18.38 -2.19 5.91
CA VAL A 54 17.39 -2.87 6.76
C VAL A 54 15.96 -2.59 6.27
N VAL A 55 15.70 -1.36 5.80
CA VAL A 55 14.39 -0.98 5.22
C VAL A 55 14.33 -1.28 3.73
N SER A 56 15.39 -0.93 2.98
CA SER A 56 15.41 -1.07 1.53
C SER A 56 15.35 -2.54 1.08
N ALA A 57 15.98 -3.47 1.79
CA ALA A 57 15.93 -4.89 1.46
C ALA A 57 14.51 -5.45 1.54
N TYR A 58 13.73 -5.03 2.54
CA TYR A 58 12.31 -5.36 2.63
C TYR A 58 11.52 -4.77 1.45
N ALA A 59 11.71 -3.49 1.15
CA ALA A 59 11.02 -2.81 0.06
C ALA A 59 11.35 -3.43 -1.31
N VAL A 60 12.60 -3.81 -1.53
CA VAL A 60 13.06 -4.52 -2.75
C VAL A 60 12.43 -5.90 -2.85
N GLY A 61 12.44 -6.69 -1.75
CA GLY A 61 11.80 -8.00 -1.72
C GLY A 61 10.29 -7.92 -1.96
N LEU A 62 9.63 -6.97 -1.30
CA LEU A 62 8.20 -6.70 -1.46
C LEU A 62 7.89 -6.23 -2.89
N GLY A 63 8.43 -5.08 -3.29
CA GLY A 63 8.10 -4.43 -4.56
C GLY A 63 8.51 -5.27 -5.78
N GLY A 64 9.67 -5.92 -5.71
CA GLY A 64 10.19 -6.75 -6.80
C GLY A 64 9.38 -8.01 -7.09
N LEU A 65 8.71 -8.57 -6.08
CA LEU A 65 7.98 -9.83 -6.22
C LEU A 65 6.45 -9.70 -6.20
N LEU A 66 5.89 -8.49 -6.11
CA LEU A 66 4.43 -8.28 -6.07
C LEU A 66 3.72 -8.85 -7.30
N LEU A 67 4.25 -8.65 -8.50
CA LEU A 67 3.67 -9.18 -9.74
C LEU A 67 3.71 -10.72 -9.75
N PHE A 68 4.86 -11.29 -9.38
CA PHE A 68 4.99 -12.74 -9.21
C PHE A 68 4.01 -13.26 -8.15
N GLY A 69 3.92 -12.58 -7.00
CA GLY A 69 2.99 -12.91 -5.92
C GLY A 69 1.54 -12.92 -6.38
N GLY A 70 1.12 -11.90 -7.14
CA GLY A 70 -0.21 -11.84 -7.74
C GLY A 70 -0.52 -13.04 -8.64
N ARG A 71 0.43 -13.39 -9.52
CA ARG A 71 0.29 -14.57 -10.40
C ARG A 71 0.29 -15.88 -9.62
N ALA A 72 1.16 -15.99 -8.60
CA ALA A 72 1.20 -17.14 -7.71
C ALA A 72 -0.15 -17.34 -6.99
N VAL A 73 -0.77 -16.27 -6.54
CA VAL A 73 -2.11 -16.29 -5.93
C VAL A 73 -3.16 -16.85 -6.89
N ASP A 74 -3.16 -16.43 -8.15
CA ASP A 74 -4.15 -16.90 -9.13
C ASP A 74 -3.92 -18.37 -9.52
N ARG A 75 -2.67 -18.80 -9.66
CA ARG A 75 -2.30 -20.16 -10.08
C ARG A 75 -2.30 -21.19 -8.96
N LEU A 76 -1.77 -20.81 -7.79
CA LEU A 76 -1.55 -21.74 -6.69
C LEU A 76 -2.65 -21.66 -5.61
N GLY A 77 -3.48 -20.62 -5.69
CA GLY A 77 -4.59 -20.36 -4.77
C GLY A 77 -4.25 -19.31 -3.70
N PRO A 78 -5.21 -18.43 -3.39
CA PRO A 78 -4.99 -17.32 -2.46
C PRO A 78 -4.74 -17.78 -1.03
N ARG A 79 -5.40 -18.84 -0.56
CA ARG A 79 -5.17 -19.36 0.79
C ARG A 79 -3.77 -19.95 0.96
N ARG A 80 -3.30 -20.72 -0.03
CA ARG A 80 -1.94 -21.32 0.01
C ARG A 80 -0.88 -20.24 0.01
N MET A 81 -1.02 -19.21 -0.85
CA MET A 81 -0.08 -18.10 -0.91
C MET A 81 -0.14 -17.23 0.35
N PHE A 82 -1.30 -17.04 0.93
CA PHE A 82 -1.47 -16.39 2.22
C PHE A 82 -0.74 -17.14 3.35
N MET A 83 -0.89 -18.46 3.42
CA MET A 83 -0.21 -19.30 4.42
C MET A 83 1.31 -19.31 4.22
N LEU A 84 1.78 -19.45 2.97
CA LEU A 84 3.20 -19.39 2.65
C LEU A 84 3.80 -18.01 2.98
N GLY A 85 3.07 -16.94 2.65
CA GLY A 85 3.46 -15.57 2.98
C GLY A 85 3.61 -15.36 4.49
N LEU A 86 2.64 -15.82 5.30
CA LEU A 86 2.73 -15.76 6.77
C LEU A 86 3.89 -16.58 7.32
N ALA A 87 4.13 -17.77 6.77
CA ALA A 87 5.24 -18.63 7.20
C ALA A 87 6.60 -17.95 6.90
N LEU A 88 6.81 -17.47 5.68
CA LEU A 88 8.03 -16.74 5.31
C LEU A 88 8.21 -15.49 6.17
N TYR A 89 7.13 -14.74 6.37
CA TYR A 89 7.13 -13.52 7.16
C TYR A 89 7.51 -13.79 8.62
N GLY A 90 6.90 -14.80 9.24
CA GLY A 90 7.17 -15.18 10.63
C GLY A 90 8.58 -15.75 10.83
N VAL A 91 9.03 -16.65 9.93
CA VAL A 91 10.38 -17.25 9.99
C VAL A 91 11.44 -16.17 9.75
N ALA A 92 11.25 -15.31 8.77
CA ALA A 92 12.19 -14.21 8.51
C ALA A 92 12.23 -13.20 9.66
N SER A 93 11.09 -12.91 10.30
CA SER A 93 11.05 -12.07 11.49
C SER A 93 11.81 -12.71 12.66
N LEU A 94 11.67 -14.02 12.87
CA LEU A 94 12.45 -14.75 13.88
C LEU A 94 13.95 -14.66 13.56
N ALA A 95 14.34 -14.90 12.31
CA ALA A 95 15.74 -14.81 11.87
C ALA A 95 16.29 -13.38 12.03
N GLY A 96 15.47 -12.35 11.75
CA GLY A 96 15.85 -10.94 11.95
C GLY A 96 16.10 -10.58 13.42
N GLY A 97 15.24 -11.04 14.34
CA GLY A 97 15.43 -10.83 15.77
C GLY A 97 16.60 -11.64 16.36
N LEU A 98 17.03 -12.72 15.72
CA LEU A 98 18.18 -13.53 16.09
C LEU A 98 19.46 -13.19 15.29
N ALA A 99 19.45 -12.13 14.49
CA ALA A 99 20.55 -11.82 13.58
C ALA A 99 21.85 -11.49 14.34
N PRO A 100 22.93 -12.25 14.10
CA PRO A 100 24.22 -12.00 14.76
C PRO A 100 25.02 -10.88 14.09
N ASP A 101 24.68 -10.50 12.88
CA ASP A 101 25.38 -9.50 12.06
C ASP A 101 24.44 -8.79 11.08
N ALA A 102 24.93 -7.71 10.48
CA ALA A 102 24.24 -6.88 9.51
C ALA A 102 23.74 -7.66 8.27
N GLY A 103 24.55 -8.61 7.78
CA GLY A 103 24.23 -9.37 6.57
C GLY A 103 23.04 -10.29 6.77
N VAL A 104 22.98 -11.00 7.90
CA VAL A 104 21.85 -11.86 8.28
C VAL A 104 20.58 -11.05 8.44
N LEU A 105 20.65 -9.87 9.08
CA LEU A 105 19.49 -9.00 9.24
C LEU A 105 18.96 -8.52 7.87
N ILE A 106 19.84 -8.05 6.98
CA ILE A 106 19.45 -7.61 5.63
C ILE A 106 18.82 -8.76 4.84
N ALA A 107 19.40 -9.97 4.89
CA ALA A 107 18.85 -11.16 4.23
C ALA A 107 17.47 -11.53 4.81
N ALA A 108 17.31 -11.49 6.12
CA ALA A 108 16.02 -11.72 6.79
C ALA A 108 14.97 -10.71 6.32
N ARG A 109 15.32 -9.42 6.24
CA ARG A 109 14.44 -8.36 5.73
C ARG A 109 14.02 -8.59 4.27
N ALA A 110 14.96 -9.01 3.40
CA ALA A 110 14.63 -9.36 2.02
C ALA A 110 13.62 -10.51 1.95
N VAL A 111 13.83 -11.60 2.72
CA VAL A 111 12.90 -12.75 2.78
C VAL A 111 11.55 -12.34 3.38
N GLN A 112 11.53 -11.48 4.39
CA GLN A 112 10.30 -10.94 4.95
C GLN A 112 9.53 -10.12 3.91
N GLY A 113 10.23 -9.34 3.08
CA GLY A 113 9.65 -8.64 1.91
C GLY A 113 9.01 -9.59 0.91
N VAL A 114 9.65 -10.74 0.61
CA VAL A 114 9.06 -11.82 -0.21
C VAL A 114 7.76 -12.32 0.41
N GLY A 115 7.74 -12.55 1.72
CA GLY A 115 6.52 -12.91 2.46
C GLY A 115 5.42 -11.87 2.27
N GLY A 116 5.74 -10.60 2.41
CA GLY A 116 4.83 -9.47 2.16
C GLY A 116 4.30 -9.42 0.72
N ALA A 117 5.15 -9.73 -0.27
CA ALA A 117 4.76 -9.77 -1.68
C ALA A 117 3.76 -10.88 -2.02
N LEU A 118 3.73 -11.96 -1.24
CA LEU A 118 2.69 -12.98 -1.33
C LEU A 118 1.43 -12.60 -0.54
N LEU A 119 1.59 -12.02 0.66
CA LEU A 119 0.49 -11.66 1.56
C LEU A 119 -0.41 -10.58 0.98
N THR A 120 0.15 -9.53 0.42
CA THR A 120 -0.61 -8.37 -0.05
C THR A 120 -1.61 -8.75 -1.15
N PRO A 121 -1.20 -9.36 -2.28
CA PRO A 121 -2.16 -9.77 -3.31
C PRO A 121 -3.08 -10.91 -2.86
N ALA A 122 -2.59 -11.83 -2.00
CA ALA A 122 -3.43 -12.90 -1.46
C ALA A 122 -4.55 -12.35 -0.59
N THR A 123 -4.27 -11.39 0.27
CA THR A 123 -5.25 -10.75 1.15
C THR A 123 -6.33 -10.03 0.35
N LEU A 124 -5.95 -9.25 -0.66
CA LEU A 124 -6.88 -8.56 -1.55
C LEU A 124 -7.71 -9.55 -2.38
N ALA A 125 -7.08 -10.58 -2.94
CA ALA A 125 -7.79 -11.62 -3.69
C ALA A 125 -8.82 -12.36 -2.81
N LEU A 126 -8.49 -12.65 -1.54
CA LEU A 126 -9.42 -13.24 -0.57
C LEU A 126 -10.58 -12.29 -0.24
N ILE A 127 -10.34 -10.98 -0.18
CA ILE A 127 -11.42 -9.99 -0.02
C ILE A 127 -12.30 -9.98 -1.27
N TYR A 128 -11.71 -9.87 -2.47
CA TYR A 128 -12.49 -9.80 -3.71
C TYR A 128 -13.31 -11.06 -3.98
N ARG A 129 -12.79 -12.26 -3.63
CA ARG A 129 -13.50 -13.54 -3.78
C ARG A 129 -14.48 -13.83 -2.64
N GLY A 130 -14.19 -13.32 -1.44
CA GLY A 130 -14.95 -13.64 -0.23
C GLY A 130 -16.13 -12.72 0.05
N PHE A 131 -16.20 -11.55 -0.59
CA PHE A 131 -17.22 -10.54 -0.36
C PHE A 131 -17.84 -10.10 -1.69
N ALA A 132 -19.19 -10.08 -1.73
CA ALA A 132 -19.93 -9.69 -2.92
C ALA A 132 -19.61 -8.25 -3.34
N GLU A 133 -19.56 -8.02 -4.65
CA GLU A 133 -19.32 -6.67 -5.18
C GLU A 133 -20.42 -5.70 -4.72
N GLY A 134 -20.01 -4.50 -4.36
CA GLY A 134 -20.90 -3.49 -3.81
C GLY A 134 -20.65 -3.22 -2.32
N PRO A 135 -21.70 -2.94 -1.51
CA PRO A 135 -21.54 -2.45 -0.14
C PRO A 135 -20.74 -3.37 0.79
N GLU A 136 -20.86 -4.68 0.62
CA GLU A 136 -20.15 -5.67 1.44
C GLU A 136 -18.65 -5.61 1.19
N ARG A 137 -18.22 -5.66 -0.07
CA ARG A 137 -16.80 -5.55 -0.46
C ARG A 137 -16.22 -4.20 -0.09
N ASN A 138 -16.98 -3.11 -0.27
CA ASN A 138 -16.54 -1.76 0.08
C ASN A 138 -16.28 -1.63 1.59
N ARG A 139 -17.12 -2.23 2.43
CA ARG A 139 -16.89 -2.30 3.89
C ARG A 139 -15.66 -3.13 4.23
N ALA A 140 -15.45 -4.25 3.54
CA ALA A 140 -14.29 -5.10 3.75
C ALA A 140 -12.98 -4.38 3.39
N LEU A 141 -12.94 -3.66 2.25
CA LEU A 141 -11.81 -2.83 1.85
C LEU A 141 -11.59 -1.65 2.81
N GLY A 142 -12.68 -1.05 3.31
CA GLY A 142 -12.61 -0.01 4.35
C GLY A 142 -11.96 -0.51 5.64
N ALA A 143 -12.36 -1.69 6.12
CA ALA A 143 -11.78 -2.33 7.30
C ALA A 143 -10.29 -2.70 7.07
N TRP A 144 -9.95 -3.19 5.88
CA TRP A 144 -8.59 -3.48 5.48
C TRP A 144 -7.72 -2.22 5.42
N GLY A 145 -8.23 -1.13 4.83
CA GLY A 145 -7.54 0.16 4.78
C GLY A 145 -7.35 0.79 6.16
N MET A 146 -8.38 0.73 7.01
CA MET A 146 -8.29 1.17 8.42
C MET A 146 -7.19 0.39 9.17
N ALA A 147 -7.14 -0.93 9.01
CA ALA A 147 -6.13 -1.77 9.67
C ALA A 147 -4.71 -1.43 9.21
N GLY A 148 -4.53 -1.08 7.92
CA GLY A 148 -3.25 -0.58 7.40
C GLY A 148 -2.82 0.72 8.08
N SER A 149 -3.71 1.70 8.18
CA SER A 149 -3.42 2.98 8.86
C SER A 149 -3.16 2.79 10.36
N ALA A 150 -3.94 1.92 11.01
CA ALA A 150 -3.75 1.57 12.42
C ALA A 150 -2.39 0.88 12.64
N GLY A 151 -1.98 -0.01 11.74
CA GLY A 151 -0.70 -0.69 11.78
C GLY A 151 0.47 0.29 11.71
N LEU A 152 0.42 1.27 10.80
CA LEU A 152 1.46 2.30 10.72
C LEU A 152 1.59 3.10 12.03
N ALA A 153 0.48 3.55 12.61
CA ALA A 153 0.49 4.28 13.88
C ALA A 153 0.98 3.40 15.05
N ALA A 154 0.45 2.16 15.15
CA ALA A 154 0.86 1.21 16.16
C ALA A 154 2.34 0.84 16.04
N GLY A 155 2.87 0.71 14.81
CA GLY A 155 4.26 0.42 14.54
C GLY A 155 5.21 1.46 15.15
N SER A 156 4.93 2.74 14.96
CA SER A 156 5.75 3.82 15.56
C SER A 156 5.73 3.78 17.07
N LEU A 157 4.56 3.60 17.70
CA LEU A 157 4.42 3.56 19.16
C LEU A 157 5.07 2.31 19.75
N LEU A 158 4.74 1.13 19.22
CA LEU A 158 5.30 -0.15 19.70
C LEU A 158 6.79 -0.22 19.43
N GLY A 159 7.28 0.33 18.31
CA GLY A 159 8.71 0.40 18.01
C GLY A 159 9.49 1.11 19.12
N GLY A 160 9.00 2.30 19.52
CA GLY A 160 9.60 3.04 20.62
C GLY A 160 9.56 2.29 21.95
N VAL A 161 8.41 1.71 22.32
CA VAL A 161 8.25 0.95 23.57
C VAL A 161 9.12 -0.30 23.58
N LEU A 162 9.05 -1.11 22.52
CA LEU A 162 9.80 -2.38 22.48
C LEU A 162 11.30 -2.13 22.48
N THR A 163 11.79 -1.20 21.65
CA THR A 163 13.21 -0.88 21.55
C THR A 163 13.75 -0.35 22.87
N ASN A 164 13.01 0.54 23.53
CA ASN A 164 13.48 1.15 24.78
C ASN A 164 13.48 0.20 25.99
N TYR A 165 12.51 -0.73 26.08
CA TYR A 165 12.36 -1.59 27.28
C TYR A 165 12.85 -3.01 27.11
N LEU A 166 12.85 -3.56 25.88
CA LEU A 166 13.14 -4.96 25.59
C LEU A 166 14.33 -5.15 24.63
N GLY A 167 14.73 -4.12 23.90
CA GLY A 167 15.76 -4.17 22.89
C GLY A 167 15.18 -4.17 21.45
N TRP A 168 16.03 -3.81 20.48
CA TRP A 168 15.64 -3.69 19.08
C TRP A 168 15.18 -5.02 18.47
N GLU A 169 15.63 -6.15 18.96
CA GLU A 169 15.28 -7.49 18.47
C GLU A 169 13.77 -7.75 18.57
N TRP A 170 13.12 -7.15 19.56
CA TRP A 170 11.70 -7.33 19.79
C TRP A 170 10.80 -6.68 18.74
N VAL A 171 11.33 -5.73 17.94
CA VAL A 171 10.57 -5.20 16.80
C VAL A 171 10.35 -6.27 15.73
N PHE A 172 11.22 -7.28 15.69
CA PHE A 172 11.06 -8.45 14.84
C PHE A 172 10.30 -9.57 15.55
N PHE A 173 10.65 -9.90 16.81
CA PHE A 173 10.01 -10.98 17.54
C PHE A 173 8.50 -10.80 17.71
N VAL A 174 8.00 -9.58 17.81
CA VAL A 174 6.55 -9.30 17.92
C VAL A 174 5.77 -9.83 16.72
N ASN A 175 6.36 -9.86 15.52
CA ASN A 175 5.72 -10.37 14.32
C ASN A 175 5.54 -11.91 14.33
N VAL A 176 6.37 -12.63 15.09
CA VAL A 176 6.32 -14.10 15.13
C VAL A 176 4.99 -14.63 15.69
N PRO A 177 4.57 -14.27 16.92
CA PRO A 177 3.28 -14.70 17.45
C PRO A 177 2.09 -14.15 16.63
N LEU A 178 2.21 -12.94 16.07
CA LEU A 178 1.15 -12.36 15.24
C LEU A 178 0.97 -13.16 13.94
N ALA A 179 2.05 -13.49 13.24
CA ALA A 179 2.02 -14.30 12.02
C ALA A 179 1.53 -15.74 12.30
N LEU A 180 1.99 -16.35 13.40
CA LEU A 180 1.54 -17.69 13.81
C LEU A 180 0.05 -17.69 14.15
N GLY A 181 -0.43 -16.71 14.91
CA GLY A 181 -1.83 -16.57 15.25
C GLY A 181 -2.71 -16.37 14.00
N ALA A 182 -2.27 -15.54 13.06
CA ALA A 182 -2.94 -15.36 11.78
C ALA A 182 -2.96 -16.65 10.95
N ALA A 183 -1.86 -17.41 10.92
CA ALA A 183 -1.77 -18.67 10.20
C ALA A 183 -2.73 -19.74 10.80
N LEU A 184 -2.75 -19.89 12.11
CA LEU A 184 -3.67 -20.80 12.81
C LEU A 184 -5.13 -20.44 12.59
N ALA A 185 -5.46 -19.14 12.62
CA ALA A 185 -6.79 -18.64 12.31
C ALA A 185 -7.17 -18.90 10.84
N ALA A 186 -6.23 -18.73 9.91
CA ALA A 186 -6.45 -18.98 8.48
C ALA A 186 -6.80 -20.44 8.17
N LEU A 187 -6.18 -21.39 8.88
CA LEU A 187 -6.51 -22.82 8.73
C LEU A 187 -7.98 -23.14 8.99
N ARG A 188 -8.61 -22.40 9.92
CA ARG A 188 -10.02 -22.62 10.33
C ARG A 188 -11.01 -21.73 9.59
N LEU A 189 -10.58 -20.54 9.18
CA LEU A 189 -11.49 -19.51 8.65
C LEU A 189 -11.52 -19.44 7.13
N LEU A 190 -10.39 -19.71 6.46
CA LEU A 190 -10.31 -19.65 5.02
C LEU A 190 -10.68 -20.99 4.37
N ALA A 191 -11.53 -20.94 3.35
CA ALA A 191 -11.86 -22.11 2.55
C ALA A 191 -10.61 -22.63 1.83
N THR A 192 -10.53 -23.96 1.67
CA THR A 192 -9.46 -24.60 0.91
C THR A 192 -9.50 -24.16 -0.55
N ASP A 193 -8.31 -23.91 -1.11
CA ASP A 193 -8.21 -23.64 -2.54
C ASP A 193 -8.65 -24.87 -3.34
N PRO A 194 -9.31 -24.69 -4.50
CA PRO A 194 -9.70 -25.80 -5.35
C PRO A 194 -8.49 -26.65 -5.77
N PRO A 195 -8.69 -27.91 -6.18
CA PRO A 195 -7.63 -28.76 -6.69
C PRO A 195 -6.86 -28.05 -7.82
N ARG A 196 -5.54 -28.20 -7.85
CA ARG A 196 -4.71 -27.62 -8.90
C ARG A 196 -5.13 -28.18 -10.26
N VAL A 197 -5.32 -27.33 -11.24
CA VAL A 197 -5.23 -27.76 -12.64
C VAL A 197 -3.76 -28.14 -12.84
N SER A 198 -3.50 -29.42 -13.07
CA SER A 198 -2.19 -30.05 -13.02
C SER A 198 -1.17 -29.40 -13.94
N GLY A 199 0.01 -29.12 -13.41
CA GLY A 199 1.25 -28.86 -14.11
C GLY A 199 1.91 -27.54 -13.75
N PHE A 200 3.20 -27.60 -13.40
CA PHE A 200 4.12 -26.46 -13.44
C PHE A 200 4.34 -25.96 -14.89
N GLY A 201 3.84 -26.69 -15.90
CA GLY A 201 3.87 -26.32 -17.31
C GLY A 201 2.84 -25.23 -17.60
N GLY A 202 3.25 -23.98 -17.52
CA GLY A 202 2.43 -22.79 -17.73
C GLY A 202 2.78 -21.66 -16.77
N PHE A 203 3.82 -21.82 -15.99
CA PHE A 203 4.42 -20.71 -15.24
C PHE A 203 5.37 -19.99 -16.19
N ASP A 204 5.06 -18.75 -16.55
CA ASP A 204 5.94 -17.91 -17.35
C ASP A 204 7.18 -17.52 -16.52
N LEU A 205 8.14 -18.44 -16.44
CA LEU A 205 9.37 -18.21 -15.70
C LEU A 205 10.20 -17.05 -16.28
N PRO A 206 10.35 -16.91 -17.61
CA PRO A 206 11.01 -15.75 -18.21
C PRO A 206 10.30 -14.43 -17.85
N GLY A 207 8.98 -14.37 -17.96
CA GLY A 207 8.20 -13.20 -17.55
C GLY A 207 8.35 -12.89 -16.06
N ALA A 208 8.31 -13.91 -15.19
CA ALA A 208 8.51 -13.74 -13.76
C ALA A 208 9.90 -13.19 -13.42
N LEU A 209 10.96 -13.68 -14.08
CA LEU A 209 12.32 -13.18 -13.88
C LEU A 209 12.46 -11.73 -14.37
N LEU A 210 11.94 -11.42 -15.56
CA LEU A 210 11.96 -10.06 -16.11
C LEU A 210 11.17 -9.08 -15.24
N ALA A 211 9.97 -9.45 -14.78
CA ALA A 211 9.14 -8.65 -13.89
C ALA A 211 9.86 -8.40 -12.56
N THR A 212 10.40 -9.44 -11.93
CA THR A 212 11.10 -9.34 -10.65
C THR A 212 12.38 -8.53 -10.79
N ALA A 213 13.27 -8.87 -11.72
CA ALA A 213 14.53 -8.16 -11.91
C ALA A 213 14.29 -6.68 -12.31
N GLY A 214 13.34 -6.44 -13.22
CA GLY A 214 12.97 -5.09 -13.63
C GLY A 214 12.42 -4.26 -12.49
N SER A 215 11.50 -4.81 -11.68
CA SER A 215 10.94 -4.12 -10.51
C SER A 215 11.97 -3.88 -9.42
N VAL A 216 12.82 -4.88 -9.12
CA VAL A 216 13.93 -4.76 -8.17
C VAL A 216 14.87 -3.62 -8.60
N LEU A 217 15.30 -3.61 -9.86
CA LEU A 217 16.21 -2.56 -10.37
C LEU A 217 15.55 -1.17 -10.36
N LEU A 218 14.26 -1.07 -10.66
CA LEU A 218 13.55 0.20 -10.52
C LEU A 218 13.55 0.70 -9.08
N VAL A 219 13.18 -0.15 -8.12
CA VAL A 219 13.16 0.23 -6.70
C VAL A 219 14.56 0.57 -6.20
N LEU A 220 15.57 -0.22 -6.57
CA LEU A 220 16.98 0.06 -6.25
C LEU A 220 17.45 1.39 -6.84
N GLY A 221 17.13 1.67 -8.09
CA GLY A 221 17.51 2.91 -8.77
C GLY A 221 16.86 4.14 -8.12
N LEU A 222 15.57 4.04 -7.78
CA LEU A 222 14.85 5.10 -7.07
C LEU A 222 15.37 5.31 -5.65
N ALA A 223 15.68 4.25 -4.92
CA ALA A 223 16.23 4.33 -3.57
C ALA A 223 17.67 4.87 -3.57
N SER A 224 18.47 4.53 -4.58
CA SER A 224 19.89 4.91 -4.66
C SER A 224 20.12 6.31 -5.25
N GLY A 225 19.17 6.83 -6.02
CA GLY A 225 19.29 8.12 -6.71
C GLY A 225 19.59 9.30 -5.78
N PRO A 226 18.86 9.50 -4.69
CA PRO A 226 19.11 10.58 -3.74
C PRO A 226 20.47 10.49 -3.04
N GLU A 227 21.02 9.29 -2.84
CA GLU A 227 22.23 9.06 -2.06
C GLU A 227 23.51 9.06 -2.90
N HIS A 228 23.46 8.36 -4.05
CA HIS A 228 24.62 8.16 -4.91
C HIS A 228 24.63 9.07 -6.14
N GLY A 229 23.59 9.91 -6.28
CA GLY A 229 23.37 10.79 -7.44
C GLY A 229 22.60 10.09 -8.57
N TRP A 230 21.71 10.85 -9.18
CA TRP A 230 20.84 10.37 -10.27
C TRP A 230 21.61 9.98 -11.54
N GLY A 231 22.83 10.50 -11.76
CA GLY A 231 23.70 10.14 -12.87
C GLY A 231 24.60 8.93 -12.62
N SER A 232 24.57 8.36 -11.43
CA SER A 232 25.42 7.21 -11.07
C SER A 232 24.95 5.89 -11.71
N LEU A 233 25.85 4.91 -11.78
CA LEU A 233 25.49 3.56 -12.24
C LEU A 233 24.42 2.91 -11.36
N ARG A 234 24.41 3.21 -10.06
CA ARG A 234 23.42 2.70 -9.11
C ARG A 234 22.07 3.41 -9.26
N GLY A 235 22.04 4.70 -9.56
CA GLY A 235 20.82 5.47 -9.83
C GLY A 235 20.35 5.26 -11.28
N ALA A 236 20.91 6.00 -12.24
CA ALA A 236 20.50 5.96 -13.65
C ALA A 236 20.69 4.58 -14.30
N GLY A 237 21.77 3.87 -13.97
CA GLY A 237 22.04 2.54 -14.52
C GLY A 237 20.98 1.51 -14.10
N ALA A 238 20.60 1.51 -12.81
CA ALA A 238 19.54 0.63 -12.32
C ALA A 238 18.16 1.01 -12.87
N LEU A 239 17.84 2.30 -12.97
CA LEU A 239 16.58 2.78 -13.55
C LEU A 239 16.45 2.40 -15.04
N THR A 240 17.52 2.63 -15.83
CA THR A 240 17.50 2.30 -17.26
C THR A 240 17.43 0.78 -17.49
N ALA A 241 18.21 -0.01 -16.76
CA ALA A 241 18.16 -1.47 -16.83
C ALA A 241 16.79 -2.00 -16.38
N GLY A 242 16.24 -1.51 -15.27
CA GLY A 242 14.91 -1.89 -14.78
C GLY A 242 13.81 -1.58 -15.79
N THR A 243 13.83 -0.37 -16.37
CA THR A 243 12.88 0.02 -17.43
C THR A 243 13.01 -0.83 -18.68
N ALA A 244 14.26 -1.13 -19.10
CA ALA A 244 14.52 -2.00 -20.25
C ALA A 244 14.00 -3.42 -20.02
N LEU A 245 14.22 -4.00 -18.83
CA LEU A 245 13.70 -5.33 -18.49
C LEU A 245 12.18 -5.38 -18.44
N LEU A 246 11.50 -4.34 -17.90
CA LEU A 246 10.05 -4.25 -17.94
C LEU A 246 9.52 -4.02 -19.37
N GLY A 247 10.26 -3.31 -20.21
CA GLY A 247 9.97 -3.21 -21.65
C GLY A 247 10.10 -4.57 -22.33
N ALA A 248 11.17 -5.32 -22.04
CA ALA A 248 11.37 -6.68 -22.54
C ALA A 248 10.27 -7.63 -22.03
N LEU A 249 9.83 -7.49 -20.79
CA LEU A 249 8.67 -8.20 -20.23
C LEU A 249 7.45 -8.04 -21.14
N LEU A 250 7.09 -6.81 -21.52
CA LEU A 250 5.92 -6.57 -22.40
C LEU A 250 6.03 -7.29 -23.75
N VAL A 251 7.24 -7.36 -24.30
CA VAL A 251 7.49 -8.09 -25.56
C VAL A 251 7.37 -9.60 -25.35
N VAL A 252 7.94 -10.14 -24.29
CA VAL A 252 7.86 -11.59 -23.97
C VAL A 252 6.42 -11.98 -23.71
N GLU A 253 5.72 -11.24 -22.84
CA GLU A 253 4.30 -11.45 -22.48
C GLU A 253 3.37 -11.44 -23.70
N SER A 254 3.66 -10.58 -24.69
CA SER A 254 2.87 -10.51 -25.91
C SER A 254 2.98 -11.77 -26.79
N ARG A 255 4.02 -12.61 -26.56
CA ARG A 255 4.32 -13.84 -27.32
C ARG A 255 4.08 -15.11 -26.50
N THR A 256 3.88 -15.00 -25.20
CA THR A 256 3.69 -16.12 -24.28
C THR A 256 2.23 -16.57 -24.29
N ARG A 257 2.00 -17.91 -24.31
CA ARG A 257 0.64 -18.49 -24.31
C ARG A 257 -0.11 -18.26 -22.99
N ASP A 258 0.62 -18.32 -21.87
CA ASP A 258 0.10 -18.12 -20.52
C ASP A 258 0.88 -17.01 -19.80
N PRO A 259 0.69 -15.73 -20.17
CA PRO A 259 1.48 -14.62 -19.68
C PRO A 259 1.32 -14.39 -18.18
N LEU A 260 2.38 -13.89 -17.51
CA LEU A 260 2.36 -13.45 -16.11
C LEU A 260 1.34 -12.34 -15.90
N VAL A 261 1.40 -11.35 -16.79
CA VAL A 261 0.45 -10.22 -16.86
C VAL A 261 -0.25 -10.25 -18.21
N PRO A 262 -1.49 -10.76 -18.31
CA PRO A 262 -2.21 -10.79 -19.57
C PRO A 262 -2.25 -9.41 -20.23
N PRO A 263 -1.79 -9.26 -21.51
CA PRO A 263 -1.75 -7.95 -22.20
C PRO A 263 -3.12 -7.24 -22.26
N ARG A 264 -4.21 -8.02 -22.21
CA ARG A 264 -5.58 -7.50 -22.15
C ARG A 264 -5.84 -6.70 -20.85
N LEU A 265 -5.18 -7.07 -19.72
CA LEU A 265 -5.32 -6.31 -18.47
C LEU A 265 -4.63 -4.96 -18.59
N LEU A 266 -3.45 -4.89 -19.20
CA LEU A 266 -2.74 -3.63 -19.45
C LEU A 266 -3.48 -2.75 -20.48
N ARG A 267 -4.21 -3.35 -21.42
CA ARG A 267 -5.08 -2.63 -22.37
C ARG A 267 -6.41 -2.23 -21.75
N ASN A 268 -6.77 -2.74 -20.59
CA ASN A 268 -7.96 -2.31 -19.87
C ASN A 268 -7.75 -0.87 -19.37
N ARG A 269 -8.36 0.09 -20.04
CA ARG A 269 -8.24 1.52 -19.70
C ARG A 269 -8.63 1.82 -18.26
N GLY A 270 -9.64 1.12 -17.72
CA GLY A 270 -10.06 1.28 -16.32
C GLY A 270 -8.93 0.89 -15.35
N LEU A 271 -8.35 -0.30 -15.52
CA LEU A 271 -7.25 -0.77 -14.68
C LEU A 271 -6.00 0.10 -14.85
N ALA A 272 -5.63 0.46 -16.09
CA ALA A 272 -4.49 1.35 -16.35
C ALA A 272 -4.66 2.73 -15.69
N THR A 273 -5.86 3.32 -15.81
CA THR A 273 -6.20 4.57 -15.12
C THR A 273 -6.10 4.41 -13.60
N THR A 274 -6.63 3.33 -13.05
CA THR A 274 -6.54 3.04 -11.62
C THR A 274 -5.09 2.93 -11.15
N MET A 275 -4.22 2.19 -11.87
CA MET A 275 -2.81 2.08 -11.54
C MET A 275 -2.09 3.43 -11.58
N ALA A 276 -2.38 4.27 -12.58
CA ALA A 276 -1.83 5.63 -12.64
C ALA A 276 -2.26 6.47 -11.43
N VAL A 277 -3.53 6.43 -11.05
CA VAL A 277 -4.04 7.17 -9.88
C VAL A 277 -3.47 6.61 -8.58
N ILE A 278 -3.31 5.28 -8.45
CA ILE A 278 -2.63 4.65 -7.29
C ILE A 278 -1.19 5.17 -7.17
N ALA A 279 -0.43 5.19 -8.28
CA ALA A 279 0.95 5.67 -8.28
C ALA A 279 1.04 7.15 -7.87
N VAL A 280 0.16 7.99 -8.42
CA VAL A 280 0.05 9.41 -8.06
C VAL A 280 -0.30 9.56 -6.58
N PHE A 281 -1.32 8.87 -6.09
CA PHE A 281 -1.75 8.95 -4.69
C PHE A 281 -0.62 8.56 -3.73
N GLN A 282 0.02 7.43 -3.98
CA GLN A 282 1.07 6.92 -3.09
C GLN A 282 2.33 7.79 -3.16
N GLY A 283 2.67 8.30 -4.34
CA GLY A 283 3.79 9.23 -4.50
C GLY A 283 3.57 10.54 -3.76
N THR A 284 2.38 11.11 -3.87
CA THR A 284 2.04 12.36 -3.17
C THR A 284 1.83 12.14 -1.67
N LEU A 285 1.40 10.95 -1.25
CA LEU A 285 1.34 10.58 0.16
C LEU A 285 2.75 10.57 0.77
N GLY A 286 3.70 9.86 0.17
CA GLY A 286 5.10 9.81 0.62
C GLY A 286 5.75 11.19 0.62
N GLY A 287 5.54 11.97 -0.44
CA GLY A 287 6.02 13.35 -0.55
C GLY A 287 5.43 14.27 0.53
N GLY A 288 4.12 14.17 0.78
CA GLY A 288 3.45 14.95 1.82
C GLY A 288 3.94 14.60 3.23
N TYR A 289 4.17 13.32 3.52
CA TYR A 289 4.79 12.91 4.78
C TYR A 289 6.20 13.45 4.92
N TYR A 290 7.00 13.42 3.86
CA TYR A 290 8.35 14.01 3.86
C TYR A 290 8.31 15.51 4.15
N VAL A 291 7.46 16.27 3.44
CA VAL A 291 7.30 17.70 3.62
C VAL A 291 6.92 18.04 5.06
N LEU A 292 5.91 17.34 5.60
CA LEU A 292 5.44 17.57 6.96
C LEU A 292 6.50 17.20 8.00
N THR A 293 7.18 16.07 7.87
CA THR A 293 8.23 15.65 8.80
C THR A 293 9.42 16.62 8.76
N SER A 294 9.82 17.04 7.56
CA SER A 294 10.93 17.99 7.38
C SER A 294 10.58 19.41 7.85
N TYR A 295 9.31 19.75 7.92
CA TYR A 295 8.87 20.98 8.56
C TYR A 295 8.86 20.84 10.09
N LEU A 296 8.28 19.77 10.64
CA LEU A 296 8.17 19.59 12.09
C LEU A 296 9.54 19.47 12.79
N GLN A 297 10.45 18.68 12.27
CA GLN A 297 11.72 18.40 12.95
C GLN A 297 12.79 19.44 12.64
N PRO A 298 13.29 19.63 11.38
CA PRO A 298 14.35 20.59 11.11
C PRO A 298 13.93 22.07 11.23
N VAL A 299 12.65 22.43 10.92
CA VAL A 299 12.21 23.84 10.93
C VAL A 299 11.68 24.24 12.30
N LEU A 300 10.74 23.45 12.88
CA LEU A 300 10.13 23.74 14.18
C LEU A 300 10.90 23.18 15.38
N GLY A 301 11.93 22.35 15.16
CA GLY A 301 12.72 21.74 16.23
C GLY A 301 11.98 20.67 17.05
N TYR A 302 10.89 20.10 16.53
CA TYR A 302 10.15 19.05 17.22
C TYR A 302 11.01 17.79 17.34
N SER A 303 10.93 17.12 18.48
CA SER A 303 11.45 15.77 18.65
C SER A 303 10.70 14.78 17.74
N ALA A 304 11.29 13.61 17.50
CA ALA A 304 10.64 12.56 16.71
C ALA A 304 9.29 12.13 17.31
N LEU A 305 9.17 12.14 18.65
CA LEU A 305 7.92 11.83 19.34
C LEU A 305 6.84 12.90 19.10
N GLU A 306 7.18 14.17 19.23
CA GLU A 306 6.24 15.29 19.01
C GLU A 306 5.79 15.32 17.55
N ALA A 307 6.71 15.11 16.60
CA ALA A 307 6.37 14.97 15.19
C ALA A 307 5.42 13.79 14.96
N GLY A 308 5.71 12.61 15.54
CA GLY A 308 4.83 11.44 15.47
C GLY A 308 3.43 11.70 16.05
N LEU A 309 3.35 12.37 17.20
CA LEU A 309 2.06 12.75 17.79
C LEU A 309 1.27 13.73 16.92
N THR A 310 1.95 14.59 16.17
CA THR A 310 1.31 15.51 15.22
C THR A 310 0.61 14.78 14.06
N PHE A 311 1.07 13.58 13.69
CA PHE A 311 0.40 12.74 12.70
C PHE A 311 -0.83 11.98 13.22
N LEU A 312 -1.01 11.85 14.54
CA LEU A 312 -2.12 11.05 15.10
C LEU A 312 -3.52 11.54 14.67
N PRO A 313 -3.87 12.85 14.72
CA PRO A 313 -5.18 13.30 14.28
C PRO A 313 -5.45 12.97 12.82
N LEU A 314 -4.48 13.19 11.93
CA LEU A 314 -4.57 12.80 10.51
C LEU A 314 -4.86 11.30 10.37
N THR A 315 -4.12 10.46 11.11
CA THR A 315 -4.27 9.01 11.04
C THR A 315 -5.64 8.56 11.55
N VAL A 316 -6.12 9.12 12.67
CA VAL A 316 -7.42 8.78 13.27
C VAL A 316 -8.58 9.13 12.34
N VAL A 317 -8.56 10.32 11.73
CA VAL A 317 -9.62 10.70 10.78
C VAL A 317 -9.54 9.92 9.48
N CYS A 318 -8.33 9.57 9.02
CA CYS A 318 -8.12 8.68 7.88
C CYS A 318 -8.75 7.29 8.12
N MET A 319 -8.49 6.70 9.29
CA MET A 319 -9.10 5.42 9.70
C MET A 319 -10.63 5.50 9.75
N ALA A 320 -11.17 6.54 10.37
CA ALA A 320 -12.62 6.75 10.45
C ALA A 320 -13.24 6.93 9.06
N ALA A 321 -12.58 7.69 8.18
CA ALA A 321 -13.03 7.92 6.81
C ALA A 321 -12.98 6.65 5.97
N ALA A 322 -11.90 5.88 6.07
CA ALA A 322 -11.77 4.59 5.38
C ALA A 322 -12.86 3.59 5.78
N LEU A 323 -13.22 3.56 7.07
CA LEU A 323 -14.19 2.60 7.60
C LEU A 323 -15.65 3.02 7.37
N LYS A 324 -15.97 4.31 7.52
CA LYS A 324 -17.37 4.79 7.53
C LYS A 324 -17.72 5.61 6.29
N ILE A 325 -16.86 6.56 5.90
CA ILE A 325 -17.18 7.54 4.85
C ILE A 325 -16.98 6.90 3.47
N ALA A 326 -15.84 6.26 3.23
CA ALA A 326 -15.53 5.68 1.92
C ALA A 326 -16.56 4.63 1.48
N PRO A 327 -16.96 3.62 2.29
CA PRO A 327 -17.99 2.67 1.89
C PRO A 327 -19.35 3.32 1.60
N ALA A 328 -19.74 4.35 2.38
CA ALA A 328 -20.97 5.08 2.16
C ALA A 328 -20.95 5.87 0.84
N MET A 329 -19.84 6.57 0.54
CA MET A 329 -19.66 7.29 -0.72
C MET A 329 -19.63 6.34 -1.92
N LEU A 330 -18.88 5.23 -1.82
CA LEU A 330 -18.84 4.19 -2.87
C LEU A 330 -20.23 3.61 -3.14
N GLY A 331 -21.01 3.38 -2.09
CA GLY A 331 -22.39 2.88 -2.24
C GLY A 331 -23.36 3.86 -2.89
N ARG A 332 -23.18 5.18 -2.65
CA ARG A 332 -24.08 6.23 -3.14
C ARG A 332 -23.66 6.79 -4.49
N TRP A 333 -22.38 7.05 -4.70
CA TRP A 333 -21.85 7.80 -5.84
C TRP A 333 -20.98 6.95 -6.79
N GLY A 334 -20.71 5.70 -6.42
CA GLY A 334 -19.86 4.80 -7.21
C GLY A 334 -18.36 5.12 -7.06
N VAL A 335 -17.57 4.27 -7.72
CA VAL A 335 -16.10 4.29 -7.58
C VAL A 335 -15.50 5.55 -8.21
N ARG A 336 -15.89 5.89 -9.43
CA ARG A 336 -15.36 7.05 -10.17
C ARG A 336 -15.50 8.35 -9.39
N THR A 337 -16.72 8.67 -8.95
CA THR A 337 -17.01 9.92 -8.23
C THR A 337 -16.33 9.95 -6.86
N THR A 338 -16.39 8.85 -6.12
CA THR A 338 -15.77 8.74 -4.80
C THR A 338 -14.25 8.93 -4.88
N LEU A 339 -13.60 8.30 -5.86
CA LEU A 339 -12.16 8.43 -6.07
C LEU A 339 -11.76 9.86 -6.44
N SER A 340 -12.50 10.47 -7.38
CA SER A 340 -12.22 11.85 -7.80
C SER A 340 -12.37 12.84 -6.64
N ILE A 341 -13.46 12.73 -5.85
CA ILE A 341 -13.69 13.58 -4.67
C ILE A 341 -12.59 13.33 -3.62
N GLY A 342 -12.24 12.05 -3.37
CA GLY A 342 -11.18 11.69 -2.44
C GLY A 342 -9.83 12.31 -2.81
N MET A 343 -9.43 12.20 -4.08
CA MET A 343 -8.17 12.78 -4.56
C MET A 343 -8.18 14.31 -4.56
N LEU A 344 -9.24 14.94 -5.05
CA LEU A 344 -9.36 16.41 -5.05
C LEU A 344 -9.38 16.97 -3.63
N GLY A 345 -10.13 16.34 -2.72
CA GLY A 345 -10.18 16.72 -1.32
C GLY A 345 -8.83 16.51 -0.60
N ALA A 346 -8.13 15.42 -0.91
CA ALA A 346 -6.79 15.18 -0.37
C ALA A 346 -5.79 16.25 -0.87
N GLY A 347 -5.85 16.59 -2.15
CA GLY A 347 -5.04 17.69 -2.73
C GLY A 347 -5.34 19.04 -2.05
N ALA A 348 -6.61 19.37 -1.84
CA ALA A 348 -7.02 20.55 -1.09
C ALA A 348 -6.52 20.51 0.36
N GLY A 349 -6.57 19.35 1.02
CA GLY A 349 -6.04 19.16 2.36
C GLY A 349 -4.54 19.42 2.45
N ILE A 350 -3.76 18.91 1.48
CA ILE A 350 -2.31 19.17 1.38
C ILE A 350 -2.07 20.68 1.13
N ALA A 351 -2.85 21.33 0.26
CA ALA A 351 -2.75 22.75 0.00
C ALA A 351 -2.98 23.61 1.25
N VAL A 352 -4.03 23.29 2.02
CA VAL A 352 -4.32 23.96 3.31
C VAL A 352 -3.23 23.67 4.33
N LEU A 353 -2.67 22.46 4.36
CA LEU A 353 -1.56 22.10 5.23
C LEU A 353 -0.34 22.99 4.94
N VAL A 354 0.04 23.11 3.66
CA VAL A 354 1.20 23.89 3.22
C VAL A 354 0.99 25.38 3.51
N ALA A 355 -0.22 25.91 3.28
CA ALA A 355 -0.55 27.29 3.65
C ALA A 355 -0.46 27.54 5.17
N GLY A 356 -0.63 26.48 5.98
CA GLY A 356 -0.49 26.51 7.44
C GLY A 356 0.93 26.26 7.96
N MET A 357 1.98 26.39 7.13
CA MET A 357 3.40 26.16 7.48
C MET A 357 4.23 27.46 7.52
N PRO A 358 3.95 28.43 8.41
CA PRO A 358 4.79 29.62 8.56
C PRO A 358 6.12 29.29 9.25
N ALA A 359 7.08 30.22 9.22
CA ALA A 359 8.38 30.02 9.87
C ALA A 359 8.26 29.79 11.40
N GLU A 360 7.29 30.44 12.01
CA GLU A 360 6.95 30.30 13.46
C GLU A 360 5.57 29.63 13.61
N GLY A 361 5.41 28.46 13.00
CA GLY A 361 4.17 27.69 13.06
C GLY A 361 4.11 26.76 14.26
N GLY A 362 3.03 25.95 14.30
CA GLY A 362 2.86 24.97 15.34
C GLY A 362 1.77 23.95 15.00
N PHE A 363 1.51 23.06 15.93
CA PHE A 363 0.50 22.01 15.80
C PHE A 363 -0.85 22.51 15.27
N TRP A 364 -1.36 23.62 15.82
CA TRP A 364 -2.69 24.12 15.50
C TRP A 364 -2.82 24.72 14.10
N THR A 365 -1.73 25.27 13.55
CA THR A 365 -1.75 25.82 12.18
C THR A 365 -1.82 24.70 11.13
N LEU A 366 -1.32 23.51 11.44
CA LEU A 366 -1.32 22.35 10.58
C LEU A 366 -2.62 21.53 10.65
N MET A 367 -3.37 21.65 11.73
CA MET A 367 -4.55 20.81 12.01
C MET A 367 -5.60 20.85 10.89
N PRO A 368 -6.06 22.02 10.40
CA PRO A 368 -7.11 22.04 9.39
C PRO A 368 -6.71 21.25 8.13
N GLY A 369 -5.51 21.47 7.62
CA GLY A 369 -5.00 20.75 6.45
C GLY A 369 -4.83 19.26 6.70
N SER A 370 -4.29 18.89 7.87
CA SER A 370 -4.10 17.48 8.26
C SER A 370 -5.43 16.73 8.36
N LEU A 371 -6.46 17.34 8.93
CA LEU A 371 -7.77 16.69 9.06
C LEU A 371 -8.45 16.52 7.70
N ILE A 372 -8.40 17.54 6.83
CA ILE A 372 -8.95 17.46 5.47
C ILE A 372 -8.20 16.37 4.68
N TRP A 373 -6.86 16.40 4.70
CA TRP A 373 -6.05 15.39 4.02
C TRP A 373 -6.32 13.98 4.54
N GLY A 374 -6.42 13.80 5.86
CA GLY A 374 -6.73 12.51 6.48
C GLY A 374 -8.09 11.95 6.03
N VAL A 375 -9.15 12.75 6.09
CA VAL A 375 -10.50 12.33 5.68
C VAL A 375 -10.51 11.90 4.21
N PHE A 376 -10.07 12.76 3.32
CA PHE A 376 -10.14 12.51 1.88
C PHE A 376 -9.08 11.51 1.41
N GLY A 377 -7.92 11.45 2.07
CA GLY A 377 -6.91 10.41 1.85
C GLY A 377 -7.45 9.01 2.20
N GLY A 378 -8.17 8.87 3.31
CA GLY A 378 -8.82 7.62 3.69
C GLY A 378 -9.89 7.18 2.69
N VAL A 379 -10.69 8.15 2.19
CA VAL A 379 -11.70 7.89 1.14
C VAL A 379 -11.02 7.45 -0.16
N ALA A 380 -9.99 8.18 -0.61
CA ALA A 380 -9.26 7.87 -1.83
C ALA A 380 -8.63 6.48 -1.76
N PHE A 381 -7.96 6.14 -0.65
CA PHE A 381 -7.29 4.85 -0.46
C PHE A 381 -8.24 3.65 -0.68
N VAL A 382 -9.42 3.67 -0.06
CA VAL A 382 -10.40 2.59 -0.22
C VAL A 382 -10.95 2.54 -1.64
N ALA A 383 -11.25 3.71 -2.24
CA ALA A 383 -11.78 3.80 -3.60
C ALA A 383 -10.78 3.32 -4.66
N LEU A 384 -9.47 3.53 -4.47
CA LEU A 384 -8.41 3.03 -5.33
C LEU A 384 -8.42 1.51 -5.42
N PHE A 385 -8.43 0.81 -4.28
CA PHE A 385 -8.45 -0.65 -4.28
C PHE A 385 -9.81 -1.23 -4.72
N ALA A 386 -10.91 -0.53 -4.42
CA ALA A 386 -12.22 -0.89 -4.99
C ALA A 386 -12.21 -0.82 -6.52
N SER A 387 -11.59 0.23 -7.09
CA SER A 387 -11.42 0.42 -8.53
C SER A 387 -10.54 -0.67 -9.16
N ALA A 388 -9.47 -1.07 -8.50
CA ALA A 388 -8.54 -2.10 -8.99
C ALA A 388 -9.20 -3.49 -9.12
N GLY A 389 -10.18 -3.80 -8.28
CA GLY A 389 -10.94 -5.05 -8.33
C GLY A 389 -12.21 -5.02 -9.18
N ALA A 390 -12.61 -3.83 -9.69
CA ALA A 390 -13.87 -3.67 -10.42
C ALA A 390 -13.80 -4.30 -11.81
N GLY A 391 -14.77 -5.16 -12.14
CA GLY A 391 -14.88 -5.80 -13.45
C GLY A 391 -13.75 -6.76 -13.81
N ILE A 392 -12.95 -7.21 -12.82
CA ILE A 392 -11.89 -8.20 -12.98
C ILE A 392 -12.43 -9.60 -12.66
N THR A 393 -12.13 -10.56 -13.53
CA THR A 393 -12.56 -11.94 -13.31
C THR A 393 -11.92 -12.55 -12.05
N PRO A 394 -12.60 -13.48 -11.35
CA PRO A 394 -12.05 -14.12 -10.15
C PRO A 394 -10.67 -14.75 -10.34
N HIS A 395 -10.35 -15.22 -11.55
CA HIS A 395 -9.07 -15.84 -11.88
C HIS A 395 -7.93 -14.84 -12.10
N GLU A 396 -8.22 -13.55 -12.25
CA GLU A 396 -7.23 -12.49 -12.52
C GLU A 396 -7.11 -11.49 -11.36
N GLN A 397 -7.85 -11.69 -10.28
CA GLN A 397 -7.85 -10.78 -9.14
C GLN A 397 -6.49 -10.71 -8.43
N GLY A 398 -5.73 -11.80 -8.42
CA GLY A 398 -4.38 -11.82 -7.90
C GLY A 398 -3.43 -10.95 -8.72
N VAL A 399 -3.46 -11.10 -10.05
CA VAL A 399 -2.65 -10.25 -10.95
C VAL A 399 -3.05 -8.79 -10.86
N ALA A 400 -4.36 -8.48 -10.86
CA ALA A 400 -4.83 -7.10 -10.72
C ALA A 400 -4.41 -6.48 -9.39
N SER A 401 -4.48 -7.25 -8.29
CA SER A 401 -4.01 -6.84 -6.96
C SER A 401 -2.49 -6.64 -6.93
N GLY A 402 -1.73 -7.53 -7.59
CA GLY A 402 -0.29 -7.41 -7.75
C GLY A 402 0.11 -6.15 -8.51
N LEU A 403 -0.56 -5.87 -9.63
CA LEU A 403 -0.36 -4.64 -10.43
C LEU A 403 -0.67 -3.39 -9.62
N ALA A 404 -1.80 -3.36 -8.91
CA ALA A 404 -2.18 -2.24 -8.05
C ALA A 404 -1.16 -2.01 -6.93
N SER A 405 -0.69 -3.08 -6.30
CA SER A 405 0.32 -3.02 -5.24
C SER A 405 1.69 -2.59 -5.78
N THR A 406 2.08 -3.05 -6.98
CA THR A 406 3.31 -2.60 -7.65
C THR A 406 3.23 -1.11 -7.99
N ALA A 407 2.09 -0.65 -8.55
CA ALA A 407 1.87 0.77 -8.82
C ALA A 407 1.96 1.62 -7.54
N LYS A 408 1.48 1.09 -6.41
CA LYS A 408 1.59 1.71 -5.09
C LYS A 408 3.06 1.86 -4.67
N GLU A 409 3.83 0.79 -4.70
CA GLU A 409 5.24 0.81 -4.24
C GLU A 409 6.13 1.65 -5.16
N VAL A 410 6.02 1.47 -6.46
CA VAL A 410 6.78 2.27 -7.45
C VAL A 410 6.38 3.74 -7.37
N GLY A 411 5.08 4.02 -7.31
CA GLY A 411 4.56 5.39 -7.18
C GLY A 411 5.07 6.06 -5.91
N GLY A 412 5.06 5.35 -4.77
CA GLY A 412 5.59 5.84 -3.50
C GLY A 412 7.07 6.20 -3.57
N ALA A 413 7.90 5.31 -4.11
CA ALA A 413 9.33 5.53 -4.27
C ALA A 413 9.64 6.70 -5.22
N MET A 414 8.96 6.74 -6.38
CA MET A 414 9.11 7.84 -7.36
C MET A 414 8.71 9.19 -6.76
N GLY A 415 7.52 9.23 -6.14
CA GLY A 415 7.01 10.48 -5.59
C GLY A 415 7.89 11.01 -4.48
N LEU A 416 8.30 10.15 -3.53
CA LEU A 416 9.23 10.55 -2.47
C LEU A 416 10.52 11.15 -3.07
N ALA A 417 11.13 10.46 -4.04
CA ALA A 417 12.36 10.92 -4.69
C ALA A 417 12.17 12.28 -5.39
N VAL A 418 11.06 12.46 -6.11
CA VAL A 418 10.74 13.72 -6.80
C VAL A 418 10.52 14.85 -5.80
N PHE A 419 9.72 14.65 -4.75
CA PHE A 419 9.41 15.69 -3.78
C PHE A 419 10.61 16.03 -2.89
N VAL A 420 11.48 15.07 -2.56
CA VAL A 420 12.78 15.34 -1.93
C VAL A 420 13.64 16.20 -2.85
N ALA A 421 13.77 15.84 -4.12
CA ALA A 421 14.56 16.61 -5.08
C ALA A 421 14.02 18.04 -5.25
N VAL A 422 12.71 18.24 -5.35
CA VAL A 422 12.07 19.56 -5.42
C VAL A 422 12.32 20.35 -4.14
N ALA A 423 12.13 19.74 -2.97
CA ALA A 423 12.35 20.39 -1.68
C ALA A 423 13.81 20.79 -1.45
N THR A 424 14.77 20.10 -2.06
CA THR A 424 16.21 20.35 -1.90
C THR A 424 16.86 21.06 -3.10
N ALA A 425 16.10 21.34 -4.15
CA ALA A 425 16.61 22.02 -5.35
C ALA A 425 17.24 23.39 -5.02
N GLY A 426 18.42 23.63 -5.56
CA GLY A 426 19.13 24.92 -5.41
C GLY A 426 19.85 25.15 -4.08
N ARG A 427 20.06 24.10 -3.26
CA ARG A 427 20.73 24.22 -1.96
C ARG A 427 22.15 23.68 -1.93
N ALA A 428 23.01 24.35 -1.15
CA ALA A 428 24.23 23.76 -0.64
C ALA A 428 23.87 22.75 0.47
N THR A 429 24.60 21.65 0.54
CA THR A 429 24.39 20.56 1.48
C THR A 429 24.58 20.99 2.94
N GLY A 430 23.49 21.01 3.75
CA GLY A 430 23.54 21.26 5.20
C GLY A 430 22.14 21.25 5.84
N PRO A 431 22.01 20.83 7.11
CA PRO A 431 20.71 20.66 7.77
C PRO A 431 19.99 21.95 8.19
N ALA A 432 20.63 23.10 8.17
CA ALA A 432 20.07 24.40 8.58
C ALA A 432 20.26 25.49 7.53
N THR A 433 19.99 25.20 6.25
CA THR A 433 20.21 26.14 5.17
C THR A 433 19.02 27.11 5.01
N PRO A 434 19.26 28.45 4.86
CA PRO A 434 18.22 29.37 4.45
C PRO A 434 17.55 28.87 3.18
N GLY A 435 16.20 28.89 3.14
CA GLY A 435 15.41 28.39 1.99
C GLY A 435 14.87 26.96 2.13
N LEU A 436 15.06 26.23 3.27
CA LEU A 436 14.41 24.92 3.50
C LEU A 436 12.90 25.05 3.46
N LEU A 437 12.36 26.04 4.12
CA LEU A 437 10.91 26.28 4.16
C LEU A 437 10.35 26.57 2.76
N ASP A 438 11.02 27.39 1.95
CA ASP A 438 10.58 27.70 0.58
C ASP A 438 10.57 26.46 -0.33
N GLY A 439 11.59 25.59 -0.18
CA GLY A 439 11.62 24.33 -0.90
C GLY A 439 10.54 23.34 -0.42
N LEU A 440 10.25 23.30 0.89
CA LEU A 440 9.14 22.50 1.42
C LEU A 440 7.79 23.02 0.93
N HIS A 441 7.60 24.35 0.87
CA HIS A 441 6.42 24.96 0.27
C HIS A 441 6.28 24.56 -1.20
N THR A 442 7.36 24.69 -1.99
CA THR A 442 7.34 24.33 -3.42
C THR A 442 6.98 22.84 -3.60
N ALA A 443 7.61 21.96 -2.83
CA ALA A 443 7.32 20.52 -2.86
C ALA A 443 5.89 20.22 -2.43
N GLY A 444 5.40 20.88 -1.38
CA GLY A 444 4.06 20.70 -0.86
C GLY A 444 2.97 21.19 -1.82
N TRP A 445 3.13 22.38 -2.44
CA TRP A 445 2.22 22.85 -3.49
C TRP A 445 2.23 21.95 -4.73
N ALA A 446 3.40 21.46 -5.13
CA ALA A 446 3.50 20.47 -6.21
C ALA A 446 2.75 19.16 -5.85
N ALA A 447 2.91 18.68 -4.61
CA ALA A 447 2.18 17.50 -4.14
C ALA A 447 0.66 17.71 -4.15
N ALA A 448 0.18 18.87 -3.70
CA ALA A 448 -1.23 19.24 -3.75
C ALA A 448 -1.77 19.25 -5.19
N ALA A 449 -1.06 19.89 -6.12
CA ALA A 449 -1.45 19.96 -7.53
C ALA A 449 -1.45 18.59 -8.20
N VAL A 450 -0.42 17.77 -7.98
CA VAL A 450 -0.31 16.41 -8.53
C VAL A 450 -1.40 15.50 -7.97
N THR A 451 -1.73 15.62 -6.67
CA THR A 451 -2.85 14.88 -6.07
C THR A 451 -4.18 15.26 -6.71
N ALA A 452 -4.43 16.55 -6.89
CA ALA A 452 -5.64 17.05 -7.55
C ALA A 452 -5.71 16.58 -9.01
N ALA A 453 -4.59 16.61 -9.75
CA ALA A 453 -4.51 16.07 -11.11
C ALA A 453 -4.86 14.57 -11.15
N GLY A 454 -4.44 13.79 -10.16
CA GLY A 454 -4.87 12.40 -9.98
C GLY A 454 -6.40 12.25 -9.87
N GLY A 455 -7.06 13.20 -9.19
CA GLY A 455 -8.52 13.27 -9.12
C GLY A 455 -9.19 13.53 -10.48
N LEU A 456 -8.58 14.37 -11.32
CA LEU A 456 -9.03 14.60 -12.69
C LEU A 456 -8.81 13.37 -13.58
N ILE A 457 -7.67 12.70 -13.42
CA ILE A 457 -7.39 11.42 -14.14
C ILE A 457 -8.44 10.37 -13.77
N ALA A 458 -8.87 10.31 -12.51
CA ALA A 458 -9.91 9.38 -12.05
C ALA A 458 -11.25 9.58 -12.77
N LEU A 459 -11.54 10.77 -13.31
CA LEU A 459 -12.73 11.02 -14.13
C LEU A 459 -12.72 10.26 -15.46
N ALA A 460 -11.56 9.77 -15.90
CA ALA A 460 -11.47 8.92 -17.08
C ALA A 460 -11.95 7.47 -16.84
N LEU A 461 -12.19 7.08 -15.57
CA LEU A 461 -12.84 5.81 -15.24
C LEU A 461 -14.27 5.80 -15.81
N LYS A 462 -14.71 4.61 -16.26
CA LYS A 462 -16.09 4.46 -16.69
C LYS A 462 -17.03 4.74 -15.50
N PRO A 463 -18.14 5.47 -15.71
CA PRO A 463 -19.18 5.55 -14.71
C PRO A 463 -19.64 4.13 -14.35
N ASP A 464 -19.87 3.86 -13.06
CA ASP A 464 -20.56 2.64 -12.68
C ASP A 464 -21.89 2.61 -13.43
N ALA A 465 -22.24 1.45 -14.01
CA ALA A 465 -23.55 1.29 -14.62
C ALA A 465 -24.58 1.70 -13.56
N ALA A 466 -25.36 2.72 -13.86
CA ALA A 466 -26.37 3.23 -12.95
C ALA A 466 -27.12 2.01 -12.42
N LYS A 467 -27.21 1.84 -11.10
CA LYS A 467 -28.12 0.86 -10.51
C LYS A 467 -29.48 1.20 -11.09
N THR A 468 -29.88 0.48 -12.13
CA THR A 468 -31.26 0.50 -12.59
C THR A 468 -32.09 0.29 -11.34
N ALA A 469 -32.90 1.27 -11.00
CA ALA A 469 -33.90 1.14 -9.95
C ALA A 469 -34.56 -0.24 -10.16
N PRO A 470 -34.85 -1.01 -9.09
CA PRO A 470 -35.49 -2.29 -9.25
C PRO A 470 -36.66 -2.09 -10.18
N GLY A 471 -36.55 -2.67 -11.40
CA GLY A 471 -37.56 -2.54 -12.42
C GLY A 471 -38.88 -2.91 -11.75
N LYS A 472 -39.91 -2.09 -11.96
CA LYS A 472 -41.26 -2.56 -11.75
C LYS A 472 -41.31 -3.95 -12.36
N GLU A 473 -41.52 -4.96 -11.50
CA GLU A 473 -41.92 -6.29 -11.93
C GLU A 473 -42.94 -6.06 -13.02
N SER A 474 -42.61 -6.44 -14.26
CA SER A 474 -43.59 -6.55 -15.31
C SER A 474 -44.64 -7.53 -14.81
N ASP A 475 -45.83 -7.02 -14.56
CA ASP A 475 -47.01 -7.81 -14.27
C ASP A 475 -47.01 -9.04 -15.21
N PRO A 476 -47.11 -10.25 -14.67
CA PRO A 476 -47.19 -11.44 -15.53
C PRO A 476 -48.41 -11.27 -16.45
N ALA A 477 -48.15 -11.40 -17.73
CA ALA A 477 -49.21 -11.38 -18.73
C ALA A 477 -50.35 -12.33 -18.32
N PRO A 478 -51.61 -11.93 -18.48
CA PRO A 478 -52.73 -12.81 -18.10
C PRO A 478 -52.61 -14.11 -18.89
N VAL A 479 -52.64 -15.22 -18.15
CA VAL A 479 -52.74 -16.58 -18.73
C VAL A 479 -54.02 -16.67 -19.47
N GLU A 480 -53.98 -16.77 -20.80
CA GLU A 480 -55.14 -17.09 -21.64
C GLU A 480 -55.63 -18.48 -21.25
N GLU A 481 -56.80 -18.51 -20.63
CA GLU A 481 -57.56 -19.72 -20.24
C GLU A 481 -58.03 -20.39 -21.53
N VAL A 482 -57.36 -21.47 -21.93
CA VAL A 482 -57.82 -22.32 -23.01
C VAL A 482 -58.98 -23.17 -22.45
N ALA A 483 -60.19 -22.82 -22.81
CA ALA A 483 -61.40 -23.57 -22.50
C ALA A 483 -61.46 -24.90 -23.29
N PRO A 484 -62.16 -25.92 -22.78
CA PRO A 484 -62.10 -27.34 -23.16
C PRO A 484 -62.62 -27.66 -24.55
#